data_6a26b98f8de509a50902ea76ee8ca275
#
_entry.id   6a26b98f8de509a50902ea76ee8ca275
#
_cell.length_a   1.000
_cell.length_b   1.000
_cell.length_c   1.000
_cell.angle_alpha   90.00
_cell.angle_beta   90.00
_cell.angle_gamma   90.00
#
_symmetry.space_group_name_H-M   'P 1'
#
loop_
_entity.id
_entity.type
_entity.pdbx_description
1 polymer ?
#
loop_
_entity_poly.entity_id
_entity_poly.type
_entity_poly.pdbx_seq_one_letter_code
_entity_poly.pdbx_strand_id
1 'polypeptide(L)'
;MKIEPDLVPSHHQSEGLFQEFKKTNSSGLCIWLIQAEEPRSKLLEDLQTMDTKIVSSTVYCNRMPKTDFSPLLKLLHEKSLDWIVLASASAVQNLFSIIPKNWDNEWSNSLKVACLGEITARSAINHGLKVDAQPEKQDFQNLIQAMVNHVSN
;
A
#
# COMPACT_ATOMS: atom_id res chain seq x y z
N MET A 1 18.74 -5.86 18.45
CA MET A 1 18.04 -5.06 19.49
C MET A 1 16.55 -5.30 19.29
N LYS A 2 15.83 -5.74 20.31
CA LYS A 2 14.38 -5.94 20.24
C LYS A 2 13.74 -4.65 20.77
N ILE A 3 13.04 -3.92 19.90
CA ILE A 3 12.29 -2.72 20.29
C ILE A 3 10.81 -3.12 20.25
N GLU A 4 10.11 -2.90 21.35
CA GLU A 4 8.67 -3.07 21.43
C GLU A 4 8.02 -1.68 21.29
N PRO A 5 7.01 -1.52 20.43
CA PRO A 5 6.35 -0.22 20.29
C PRO A 5 5.43 0.05 21.49
N ASP A 6 5.47 1.27 22.01
CA ASP A 6 4.58 1.72 23.10
C ASP A 6 3.14 1.96 22.61
N LEU A 7 2.99 2.29 21.33
CA LEU A 7 1.68 2.59 20.72
C LEU A 7 1.59 1.98 19.34
N VAL A 8 0.58 1.12 19.15
CA VAL A 8 0.23 0.53 17.86
C VAL A 8 -1.26 0.78 17.62
N PRO A 9 -1.64 1.51 16.57
CA PRO A 9 -3.04 1.79 16.31
C PRO A 9 -3.77 0.53 15.82
N SER A 10 -5.05 0.42 16.15
CA SER A 10 -5.92 -0.66 15.63
C SER A 10 -6.12 -0.57 14.11
N HIS A 11 -6.14 0.65 13.58
CA HIS A 11 -6.13 0.91 12.14
C HIS A 11 -4.73 1.35 11.72
N HIS A 12 -4.04 0.50 10.94
CA HIS A 12 -2.66 0.70 10.50
C HIS A 12 -2.53 1.78 9.40
N GLN A 13 -3.09 2.95 9.64
CA GLN A 13 -3.05 4.13 8.75
C GLN A 13 -2.62 5.36 9.56
N SER A 14 -2.20 6.41 8.86
CA SER A 14 -1.75 7.68 9.47
C SER A 14 -2.80 8.28 10.40
N GLU A 15 -4.05 8.23 9.98
CA GLU A 15 -5.20 8.72 10.73
C GLU A 15 -5.42 7.92 12.03
N GLY A 16 -5.28 6.60 11.96
CA GLY A 16 -5.39 5.72 13.14
C GLY A 16 -4.28 6.03 14.16
N LEU A 17 -3.05 6.19 13.70
CA LEU A 17 -1.93 6.56 14.56
C LEU A 17 -2.16 7.93 15.23
N PHE A 18 -2.61 8.92 14.48
CA PHE A 18 -2.92 10.25 15.03
C PHE A 18 -4.04 10.21 16.07
N GLN A 19 -5.12 9.45 15.81
CA GLN A 19 -6.24 9.33 16.76
C GLN A 19 -5.81 8.68 18.08
N GLU A 20 -4.97 7.63 18.02
CA GLU A 20 -4.46 7.02 19.25
C GLU A 20 -3.48 7.95 19.97
N PHE A 21 -2.62 8.65 19.24
CA PHE A 21 -1.66 9.60 19.82
C PHE A 21 -2.35 10.77 20.53
N LYS A 22 -3.47 11.26 19.99
CA LYS A 22 -4.28 12.33 20.63
C LYS A 22 -4.83 11.94 22.03
N LYS A 23 -4.98 10.64 22.29
CA LYS A 23 -5.44 10.15 23.60
C LYS A 23 -4.35 10.22 24.67
N THR A 24 -3.09 10.37 24.25
CA THR A 24 -1.96 10.46 25.16
C THR A 24 -1.71 11.92 25.57
N ASN A 25 -1.10 12.13 26.74
CA ASN A 25 -0.64 13.46 27.14
C ASN A 25 0.63 13.81 26.34
N SER A 26 0.46 14.51 25.21
CA SER A 26 1.51 14.81 24.24
C SER A 26 2.02 16.25 24.32
N SER A 27 1.49 17.11 25.20
CA SER A 27 1.93 18.52 25.31
C SER A 27 3.42 18.62 25.62
N GLY A 28 4.11 19.43 24.87
CA GLY A 28 5.54 19.71 25.01
C GLY A 28 6.47 18.56 24.54
N LEU A 29 5.95 17.48 23.97
CA LEU A 29 6.76 16.40 23.43
C LEU A 29 7.52 16.82 22.19
N CYS A 30 8.72 16.26 22.02
CA CYS A 30 9.49 16.34 20.78
C CYS A 30 9.34 15.01 20.02
N ILE A 31 8.72 15.06 18.85
CA ILE A 31 8.44 13.90 18.01
C ILE A 31 9.46 13.84 16.87
N TRP A 32 10.17 12.72 16.73
CA TRP A 32 10.98 12.45 15.56
C TRP A 32 10.16 11.62 14.55
N LEU A 33 9.72 12.27 13.46
CA LEU A 33 8.95 11.66 12.40
C LEU A 33 9.91 11.12 11.32
N ILE A 34 10.03 9.81 11.26
CA ILE A 34 10.84 9.09 10.27
C ILE A 34 9.93 8.70 9.11
N GLN A 35 10.24 9.14 7.88
CA GLN A 35 9.34 8.97 6.75
C GLN A 35 10.06 8.76 5.42
N ALA A 36 9.28 8.43 4.37
CA ALA A 36 9.76 8.35 2.99
C ALA A 36 10.09 9.72 2.41
N GLU A 37 10.79 9.77 1.28
CA GLU A 37 11.09 10.99 0.50
C GLU A 37 9.80 11.69 0.03
N GLU A 38 8.80 10.91 -0.36
CA GLU A 38 7.46 11.40 -0.71
C GLU A 38 6.44 10.91 0.34
N PRO A 39 6.36 11.56 1.50
CA PRO A 39 5.45 11.15 2.55
C PRO A 39 4.02 11.57 2.20
N ARG A 40 3.06 10.87 2.78
CA ARG A 40 1.71 11.41 2.86
C ARG A 40 1.73 12.55 3.87
N SER A 41 1.47 13.78 3.42
CA SER A 41 1.56 15.00 4.24
C SER A 41 0.61 15.00 5.44
N LYS A 42 -0.48 14.24 5.36
CA LYS A 42 -1.59 14.22 6.32
C LYS A 42 -1.15 14.01 7.79
N LEU A 43 -0.27 13.03 8.06
CA LEU A 43 0.18 12.79 9.44
C LEU A 43 0.99 13.97 9.99
N LEU A 44 1.88 14.54 9.18
CA LEU A 44 2.67 15.71 9.58
C LEU A 44 1.77 16.90 9.85
N GLU A 45 0.82 17.19 8.96
CA GLU A 45 -0.16 18.28 9.10
C GLU A 45 -0.98 18.09 10.38
N ASP A 46 -1.50 16.89 10.62
CA ASP A 46 -2.28 16.58 11.80
C ASP A 46 -1.46 16.73 13.10
N LEU A 47 -0.22 16.26 13.13
CA LEU A 47 0.67 16.41 14.29
C LEU A 47 1.05 17.87 14.56
N GLN A 48 1.17 18.70 13.51
CA GLN A 48 1.43 20.14 13.65
C GLN A 48 0.28 20.91 14.31
N THR A 49 -0.92 20.32 14.38
CA THR A 49 -2.05 20.92 15.12
C THR A 49 -1.94 20.75 16.64
N MET A 50 -1.00 19.93 17.10
CA MET A 50 -0.79 19.63 18.52
C MET A 50 0.33 20.53 19.10
N ASP A 51 0.33 20.67 20.42
CA ASP A 51 1.39 21.37 21.16
C ASP A 51 2.64 20.45 21.27
N THR A 52 3.28 20.19 20.12
CA THR A 52 4.44 19.31 20.00
C THR A 52 5.51 19.91 19.09
N LYS A 53 6.78 19.59 19.38
CA LYS A 53 7.88 19.91 18.47
C LYS A 53 8.11 18.72 17.53
N ILE A 54 8.08 18.94 16.21
CA ILE A 54 8.28 17.87 15.24
C ILE A 54 9.62 18.05 14.54
N VAL A 55 10.43 17.00 14.55
CA VAL A 55 11.64 16.87 13.73
C VAL A 55 11.38 15.78 12.70
N SER A 56 11.40 16.13 11.42
CA SER A 56 11.17 15.19 10.33
C SER A 56 12.48 14.78 9.68
N SER A 57 12.62 13.49 9.36
CA SER A 57 13.77 12.95 8.62
C SER A 57 13.34 11.98 7.56
N THR A 58 13.82 12.19 6.33
CA THR A 58 13.67 11.25 5.24
C THR A 58 14.74 10.17 5.34
N VAL A 59 14.34 8.91 5.43
CA VAL A 59 15.27 7.78 5.59
C VAL A 59 15.17 6.73 4.48
N TYR A 60 14.16 6.79 3.63
CA TYR A 60 14.02 5.91 2.46
C TYR A 60 13.28 6.60 1.32
N CYS A 61 13.47 6.08 0.12
CA CYS A 61 12.72 6.49 -1.06
C CYS A 61 12.11 5.26 -1.73
N ASN A 62 10.92 5.45 -2.29
CA ASN A 62 10.27 4.43 -3.10
C ASN A 62 10.66 4.66 -4.56
N ARG A 63 11.47 3.75 -5.10
CA ARG A 63 11.94 3.84 -6.49
C ARG A 63 11.60 2.57 -7.26
N MET A 64 11.28 2.75 -8.54
CA MET A 64 11.16 1.64 -9.46
C MET A 64 12.52 0.92 -9.55
N PRO A 65 12.60 -0.41 -9.32
CA PRO A 65 13.84 -1.14 -9.43
C PRO A 65 14.34 -1.14 -10.89
N LYS A 66 15.65 -1.03 -11.05
CA LYS A 66 16.31 -1.19 -12.36
C LYS A 66 16.50 -2.69 -12.63
N THR A 67 15.44 -3.35 -13.06
CA THR A 67 15.48 -4.78 -13.40
C THR A 67 14.85 -5.03 -14.77
N ASP A 68 15.12 -6.18 -15.35
CA ASP A 68 14.43 -6.63 -16.56
C ASP A 68 13.04 -7.13 -16.21
N PHE A 69 12.01 -6.46 -16.73
CA PHE A 69 10.61 -6.83 -16.58
C PHE A 69 10.07 -7.72 -17.68
N SER A 70 10.91 -8.07 -18.69
CA SER A 70 10.49 -8.91 -19.82
C SER A 70 9.86 -10.23 -19.39
N PRO A 71 10.34 -10.94 -18.35
CA PRO A 71 9.69 -12.17 -17.90
C PRO A 71 8.25 -11.94 -17.40
N LEU A 72 8.02 -10.86 -16.62
CA LEU A 72 6.68 -10.51 -16.16
C LEU A 72 5.76 -10.13 -17.32
N LEU A 73 6.25 -9.26 -18.23
CA LEU A 73 5.49 -8.85 -19.40
C LEU A 73 5.12 -10.03 -20.28
N LYS A 74 6.02 -10.99 -20.45
CA LYS A 74 5.75 -12.24 -21.17
C LYS A 74 4.61 -13.02 -20.53
N LEU A 75 4.64 -13.24 -19.20
CA LEU A 75 3.59 -13.95 -18.47
C LEU A 75 2.23 -13.26 -18.58
N LEU A 76 2.21 -11.93 -18.52
CA LEU A 76 0.98 -11.13 -18.71
C LEU A 76 0.45 -11.26 -20.13
N HIS A 77 1.33 -11.17 -21.14
CA HIS A 77 0.94 -11.27 -22.55
C HIS A 77 0.41 -12.67 -22.90
N GLU A 78 1.03 -13.72 -22.37
CA GLU A 78 0.62 -15.11 -22.56
C GLU A 78 -0.62 -15.50 -21.73
N LYS A 79 -1.15 -14.58 -20.90
CA LYS A 79 -2.28 -14.81 -19.98
C LYS A 79 -2.07 -16.05 -19.09
N SER A 80 -0.81 -16.27 -18.69
CA SER A 80 -0.38 -17.46 -17.92
C SER A 80 -0.33 -17.22 -16.41
N LEU A 81 -0.85 -16.07 -15.95
CA LEU A 81 -1.02 -15.77 -14.53
C LEU A 81 -2.50 -15.86 -14.14
N ASP A 82 -2.77 -16.56 -13.04
CA ASP A 82 -4.12 -16.63 -12.47
C ASP A 82 -4.40 -15.46 -11.53
N TRP A 83 -3.39 -15.04 -10.76
CA TRP A 83 -3.52 -13.99 -9.77
C TRP A 83 -2.36 -12.98 -9.82
N ILE A 84 -2.68 -11.71 -9.56
CA ILE A 84 -1.72 -10.70 -9.16
C ILE A 84 -2.04 -10.17 -7.77
N VAL A 85 -1.03 -10.05 -6.91
CA VAL A 85 -1.16 -9.53 -5.56
C VAL A 85 -0.50 -8.14 -5.50
N LEU A 86 -1.29 -7.13 -5.17
CA LEU A 86 -0.86 -5.74 -5.09
C LEU A 86 -0.89 -5.28 -3.62
N ALA A 87 0.29 -5.04 -3.06
CA ALA A 87 0.43 -4.70 -1.64
C ALA A 87 0.40 -3.19 -1.36
N SER A 88 0.51 -2.34 -2.39
CA SER A 88 0.52 -0.88 -2.25
C SER A 88 0.04 -0.18 -3.50
N ALA A 89 -0.43 1.07 -3.37
CA ALA A 89 -0.78 1.91 -4.50
C ALA A 89 0.41 2.18 -5.43
N SER A 90 1.62 2.30 -4.88
CA SER A 90 2.84 2.44 -5.67
C SER A 90 3.16 1.19 -6.50
N ALA A 91 2.84 -0.01 -6.00
CA ALA A 91 2.98 -1.25 -6.79
C ALA A 91 2.03 -1.23 -8.00
N VAL A 92 0.81 -0.71 -7.85
CA VAL A 92 -0.12 -0.50 -8.98
C VAL A 92 0.47 0.46 -10.01
N GLN A 93 0.92 1.64 -9.57
CA GLN A 93 1.51 2.65 -10.45
C GLN A 93 2.74 2.10 -11.19
N ASN A 94 3.61 1.38 -10.48
CA ASN A 94 4.79 0.75 -11.05
C ASN A 94 4.43 -0.32 -12.09
N LEU A 95 3.42 -1.14 -11.82
CA LEU A 95 2.93 -2.12 -12.79
C LEU A 95 2.49 -1.42 -14.09
N PHE A 96 1.66 -0.40 -13.99
CA PHE A 96 1.18 0.32 -15.18
C PHE A 96 2.27 1.14 -15.88
N SER A 97 3.35 1.50 -15.20
CA SER A 97 4.49 2.17 -15.82
C SER A 97 5.33 1.26 -16.72
N ILE A 98 5.30 -0.06 -16.49
CA ILE A 98 6.05 -1.04 -17.30
C ILE A 98 5.20 -1.68 -18.40
N ILE A 99 3.88 -1.65 -18.29
CA ILE A 99 2.99 -2.19 -19.33
C ILE A 99 3.10 -1.31 -20.58
N PRO A 100 3.33 -1.90 -21.77
CA PRO A 100 3.41 -1.16 -23.02
C PRO A 100 2.11 -0.40 -23.31
N LYS A 101 2.21 0.88 -23.69
CA LYS A 101 1.06 1.75 -23.96
C LYS A 101 0.17 1.28 -25.12
N ASN A 102 0.67 0.42 -25.96
CA ASN A 102 -0.05 -0.17 -27.08
C ASN A 102 -0.74 -1.49 -26.75
N TRP A 103 -0.63 -1.95 -25.49
CA TRP A 103 -1.40 -3.08 -25.04
C TRP A 103 -2.84 -2.62 -24.77
N ASP A 104 -3.81 -3.36 -25.31
CA ASP A 104 -5.20 -3.26 -24.87
C ASP A 104 -5.33 -3.79 -23.43
N ASN A 105 -6.45 -3.53 -22.79
CA ASN A 105 -6.69 -4.00 -21.42
C ASN A 105 -7.05 -5.50 -21.34
N GLU A 106 -6.97 -6.23 -22.46
CA GLU A 106 -7.32 -7.65 -22.48
C GLU A 106 -6.37 -8.54 -21.69
N TRP A 107 -5.12 -8.07 -21.45
CA TRP A 107 -4.15 -8.78 -20.62
C TRP A 107 -4.67 -9.04 -19.18
N SER A 108 -5.55 -8.16 -18.69
CA SER A 108 -6.10 -8.25 -17.33
C SER A 108 -7.44 -9.00 -17.26
N ASN A 109 -8.08 -9.32 -18.37
CA ASN A 109 -9.43 -9.90 -18.38
C ASN A 109 -9.51 -11.30 -17.72
N SER A 110 -8.45 -12.10 -17.84
CA SER A 110 -8.34 -13.43 -17.23
C SER A 110 -7.62 -13.42 -15.88
N LEU A 111 -7.02 -12.29 -15.51
CA LEU A 111 -6.19 -12.14 -14.32
C LEU A 111 -7.05 -11.72 -13.14
N LYS A 112 -7.01 -12.47 -12.05
CA LYS A 112 -7.62 -12.08 -10.78
C LYS A 112 -6.70 -11.16 -10.01
N VAL A 113 -7.26 -10.12 -9.41
CA VAL A 113 -6.51 -9.09 -8.69
C VAL A 113 -6.83 -9.11 -7.21
N ALA A 114 -5.81 -9.30 -6.39
CA ALA A 114 -5.91 -9.22 -4.94
C ALA A 114 -5.18 -7.97 -4.43
N CYS A 115 -5.86 -7.15 -3.64
CA CYS A 115 -5.32 -5.91 -3.07
C CYS A 115 -5.28 -5.99 -1.55
N LEU A 116 -4.12 -5.63 -0.95
CA LEU A 116 -3.93 -5.73 0.51
C LEU A 116 -4.82 -4.77 1.31
N GLY A 117 -5.18 -3.62 0.73
CA GLY A 117 -5.99 -2.62 1.41
C GLY A 117 -6.73 -1.69 0.47
N GLU A 118 -7.66 -0.90 1.03
CA GLU A 118 -8.58 -0.05 0.28
C GLU A 118 -7.88 0.96 -0.64
N ILE A 119 -6.79 1.59 -0.18
CA ILE A 119 -6.05 2.57 -0.99
C ILE A 119 -5.43 1.90 -2.22
N THR A 120 -4.93 0.68 -2.06
CA THR A 120 -4.40 -0.12 -3.17
C THR A 120 -5.50 -0.52 -4.14
N ALA A 121 -6.65 -0.97 -3.60
CA ALA A 121 -7.81 -1.34 -4.40
C ALA A 121 -8.35 -0.17 -5.22
N ARG A 122 -8.50 1.02 -4.62
CA ARG A 122 -8.89 2.24 -5.35
C ARG A 122 -7.90 2.58 -6.46
N SER A 123 -6.59 2.47 -6.17
CA SER A 123 -5.57 2.71 -7.19
C SER A 123 -5.71 1.72 -8.34
N ALA A 124 -5.91 0.43 -8.07
CA ALA A 124 -6.12 -0.60 -9.09
C ALA A 124 -7.37 -0.31 -9.95
N ILE A 125 -8.50 0.02 -9.33
CA ILE A 125 -9.76 0.38 -10.01
C ILE A 125 -9.57 1.61 -10.90
N ASN A 126 -8.89 2.64 -10.41
CA ASN A 126 -8.62 3.86 -11.19
C ASN A 126 -7.74 3.61 -12.43
N HIS A 127 -6.96 2.52 -12.43
CA HIS A 127 -6.19 2.07 -13.58
C HIS A 127 -6.94 1.03 -14.43
N GLY A 128 -8.22 0.78 -14.15
CA GLY A 128 -9.07 -0.11 -14.94
C GLY A 128 -9.05 -1.58 -14.55
N LEU A 129 -8.40 -1.95 -13.44
CA LEU A 129 -8.42 -3.32 -12.94
C LEU A 129 -9.70 -3.59 -12.14
N LYS A 130 -10.24 -4.81 -12.29
CA LYS A 130 -11.26 -5.33 -11.40
C LYS A 130 -10.57 -5.97 -10.18
N VAL A 131 -10.93 -5.56 -8.97
CA VAL A 131 -10.43 -6.17 -7.74
C VAL A 131 -11.32 -7.34 -7.36
N ASP A 132 -10.75 -8.54 -7.27
CA ASP A 132 -11.45 -9.78 -7.00
C ASP A 132 -11.33 -10.21 -5.53
N ALA A 133 -10.26 -9.82 -4.84
CA ALA A 133 -10.07 -10.10 -3.42
C ALA A 133 -9.46 -8.91 -2.68
N GLN A 134 -10.06 -8.58 -1.52
CA GLN A 134 -9.56 -7.60 -0.58
C GLN A 134 -9.94 -8.04 0.84
N PRO A 135 -9.02 -8.08 1.81
CA PRO A 135 -9.33 -8.47 3.17
C PRO A 135 -9.94 -7.29 3.95
N GLU A 136 -10.78 -7.60 4.94
CA GLU A 136 -11.24 -6.60 5.91
C GLU A 136 -10.08 -6.10 6.79
N LYS A 137 -9.26 -7.02 7.28
CA LYS A 137 -8.03 -6.70 8.01
C LYS A 137 -6.84 -6.74 7.07
N GLN A 138 -6.11 -5.61 6.98
CA GLN A 138 -5.03 -5.39 6.03
C GLN A 138 -3.73 -6.12 6.42
N ASP A 139 -3.75 -7.45 6.34
CA ASP A 139 -2.56 -8.31 6.47
C ASP A 139 -2.57 -9.42 5.43
N PHE A 140 -1.41 -10.02 5.19
CA PHE A 140 -1.26 -11.04 4.14
C PHE A 140 -2.00 -12.33 4.44
N GLN A 141 -2.17 -12.70 5.71
CA GLN A 141 -2.90 -13.92 6.08
C GLN A 141 -4.38 -13.79 5.70
N ASN A 142 -5.00 -12.65 6.03
CA ASN A 142 -6.39 -12.37 5.66
C ASN A 142 -6.55 -12.18 4.14
N LEU A 143 -5.55 -11.64 3.46
CA LEU A 143 -5.57 -11.52 2.00
C LEU A 143 -5.58 -12.91 1.33
N ILE A 144 -4.71 -13.82 1.77
CA ILE A 144 -4.71 -15.21 1.25
C ILE A 144 -6.07 -15.87 1.51
N GLN A 145 -6.66 -15.69 2.69
CA GLN A 145 -7.97 -16.25 2.98
C GLN A 145 -9.07 -15.67 2.07
N ALA A 146 -9.02 -14.36 1.78
CA ALA A 146 -9.94 -13.73 0.84
C ALA A 146 -9.79 -14.31 -0.59
N MET A 147 -8.55 -14.56 -1.04
CA MET A 147 -8.28 -15.19 -2.34
C MET A 147 -8.83 -16.63 -2.38
N VAL A 148 -8.60 -17.42 -1.32
CA VAL A 148 -9.12 -18.80 -1.22
C VAL A 148 -10.64 -18.81 -1.27
N ASN A 149 -11.30 -17.94 -0.51
CA ASN A 149 -12.76 -17.83 -0.49
C ASN A 149 -13.33 -17.46 -1.88
N HIS A 150 -12.61 -16.61 -2.64
CA HIS A 150 -13.01 -16.22 -3.99
C HIS A 150 -12.96 -17.40 -4.98
N VAL A 151 -12.02 -18.33 -4.80
CA VAL A 151 -11.91 -19.53 -5.69
C VAL A 151 -12.93 -20.61 -5.35
N SER A 152 -13.41 -20.62 -4.09
CA SER A 152 -14.33 -21.65 -3.58
C SER A 152 -15.80 -21.35 -3.84
N ASN A 153 -16.12 -20.15 -4.34
CA ASN A 153 -17.47 -19.70 -4.73
C ASN A 153 -17.63 -19.71 -6.27
#